data_b4545b1df5075b69453d1a5a0047b4e6
#
_entry.id   b4545b1df5075b69453d1a5a0047b4e6
#
_cell.length_a   1.000
_cell.length_b   1.000
_cell.length_c   1.000
_cell.angle_alpha   90.00
_cell.angle_beta   90.00
_cell.angle_gamma   90.00
#
_symmetry.space_group_name_H-M   'P 1'
#
loop_
_entity.id
_entity.type
_entity.pdbx_description
1 polymer ?
#
loop_
_entity_poly.entity_id
_entity_poly.type
_entity_poly.pdbx_seq_one_letter_code
_entity_poly.pdbx_strand_id
1 'polypeptide(L)'
;MDQTEAEKKIKEIIPSDAEVTNVIFDVHRSVVVVEAKKPGLVIGKQGSILEDIRRETRWSPQVQRSSAIKSQITDNIREVLYANNNYRRKFLNDIGKKIYAEWNPSKREEWVRLVFLGGARQVGRSCILLLTPHSKVLVDCGIDVSSQDENRFPH
;
A
#
# COMPACT_ATOMS: atom_id res chain seq x y z
N MET A 1 13.29 9.99 20.34
CA MET A 1 14.40 10.26 19.40
C MET A 1 13.82 10.96 18.19
N ASP A 2 14.44 12.05 17.79
CA ASP A 2 14.06 12.79 16.58
C ASP A 2 14.33 11.94 15.32
N GLN A 3 13.55 12.20 14.24
CA GLN A 3 13.67 11.43 12.99
C GLN A 3 15.05 11.55 12.37
N THR A 4 15.63 12.73 12.40
CA THR A 4 16.96 13.01 11.83
C THR A 4 18.06 12.26 12.57
N GLU A 5 17.97 12.18 13.88
CA GLU A 5 18.90 11.43 14.73
C GLU A 5 18.72 9.91 14.53
N ALA A 6 17.47 9.47 14.42
CA ALA A 6 17.16 8.07 14.17
C ALA A 6 17.66 7.62 12.79
N GLU A 7 17.53 8.44 11.75
CA GLU A 7 18.02 8.14 10.41
C GLU A 7 19.55 7.99 10.39
N LYS A 8 20.28 8.86 11.09
CA LYS A 8 21.74 8.75 11.23
C LYS A 8 22.13 7.41 11.85
N LYS A 9 21.54 7.07 12.99
CA LYS A 9 21.82 5.81 13.66
C LYS A 9 21.47 4.59 12.81
N ILE A 10 20.35 4.62 12.12
CA ILE A 10 19.99 3.52 11.20
C ILE A 10 21.04 3.33 10.11
N LYS A 11 21.54 4.43 9.53
CA LYS A 11 22.59 4.37 8.51
C LYS A 11 23.95 3.91 9.07
N GLU A 12 24.23 4.14 10.34
CA GLU A 12 25.45 3.65 11.02
C GLU A 12 25.36 2.16 11.33
N ILE A 13 24.18 1.66 11.71
CA ILE A 13 23.97 0.24 12.04
C ILE A 13 23.96 -0.65 10.79
N ILE A 14 23.42 -0.14 9.68
CA ILE A 14 23.29 -0.92 8.45
C ILE A 14 24.61 -0.92 7.69
N PRO A 15 25.11 -2.10 7.27
CA PRO A 15 26.30 -2.18 6.42
C PRO A 15 26.13 -1.40 5.11
N SER A 16 27.16 -0.68 4.69
CA SER A 16 27.19 0.10 3.44
C SER A 16 26.86 -0.74 2.20
N ASP A 17 27.25 -2.02 2.23
CA ASP A 17 27.00 -2.98 1.15
C ASP A 17 25.52 -3.30 0.92
N ALA A 18 24.66 -2.94 1.87
CA ALA A 18 23.21 -3.10 1.73
C ALA A 18 22.62 -2.16 0.68
N GLU A 19 23.31 -1.08 0.32
CA GLU A 19 22.90 -0.07 -0.65
C GLU A 19 21.50 0.48 -0.31
N VAL A 20 21.37 1.08 0.89
CA VAL A 20 20.14 1.72 1.33
C VAL A 20 19.82 2.91 0.41
N THR A 21 18.64 2.90 -0.17
CA THR A 21 18.19 3.93 -1.10
C THR A 21 17.28 4.95 -0.45
N ASN A 22 16.50 4.53 0.55
CA ASN A 22 15.54 5.42 1.21
C ASN A 22 15.26 4.95 2.65
N VAL A 23 14.96 5.92 3.54
CA VAL A 23 14.53 5.68 4.91
C VAL A 23 13.29 6.55 5.16
N ILE A 24 12.15 5.92 5.39
CA ILE A 24 10.85 6.59 5.49
C ILE A 24 10.27 6.32 6.87
N PHE A 25 9.86 7.38 7.57
CA PHE A 25 9.27 7.28 8.90
C PHE A 25 7.75 7.39 8.86
N ASP A 26 7.05 6.36 9.34
CA ASP A 26 5.62 6.39 9.62
C ASP A 26 5.42 6.65 11.13
N VAL A 27 5.30 7.91 11.47
CA VAL A 27 5.23 8.37 12.87
C VAL A 27 4.03 7.76 13.61
N HIS A 28 2.89 7.64 12.94
CA HIS A 28 1.67 7.14 13.58
C HIS A 28 1.71 5.66 13.92
N ARG A 29 2.51 4.90 13.20
CA ARG A 29 2.68 3.46 13.44
C ARG A 29 3.97 3.16 14.19
N SER A 30 4.81 4.17 14.43
CA SER A 30 6.17 3.99 14.96
C SER A 30 7.00 3.01 14.13
N VAL A 31 6.81 3.04 12.81
CA VAL A 31 7.50 2.18 11.85
C VAL A 31 8.49 3.02 11.05
N VAL A 32 9.66 2.47 10.82
CA VAL A 32 10.63 2.99 9.85
C VAL A 32 10.77 1.99 8.70
N VAL A 33 10.50 2.44 7.49
CA VAL A 33 10.67 1.64 6.28
C VAL A 33 12.06 1.92 5.71
N VAL A 34 12.88 0.88 5.61
CA VAL A 34 14.22 0.95 5.02
C VAL A 34 14.17 0.27 3.65
N GLU A 35 14.40 1.05 2.61
CA GLU A 35 14.50 0.53 1.24
C GLU A 35 15.96 0.31 0.89
N ALA A 36 16.28 -0.92 0.47
CA ALA A 36 17.64 -1.30 0.10
C ALA A 36 17.66 -2.22 -1.12
N LYS A 37 18.73 -2.17 -1.89
CA LYS A 37 18.92 -3.10 -3.02
C LYS A 37 19.16 -4.53 -2.53
N LYS A 38 19.83 -4.67 -1.40
CA LYS A 38 20.14 -5.97 -0.77
C LYS A 38 19.47 -6.08 0.60
N PRO A 39 18.14 -6.31 0.66
CA PRO A 39 17.39 -6.30 1.91
C PRO A 39 17.87 -7.33 2.94
N GLY A 40 18.43 -8.44 2.48
CA GLY A 40 18.99 -9.46 3.39
C GLY A 40 20.12 -8.95 4.28
N LEU A 41 20.92 -7.99 3.80
CA LEU A 41 21.98 -7.36 4.60
C LEU A 41 21.43 -6.38 5.64
N VAL A 42 20.27 -5.79 5.39
CA VAL A 42 19.57 -4.93 6.36
C VAL A 42 18.91 -5.77 7.47
N ILE A 43 18.45 -6.96 7.12
CA ILE A 43 17.85 -7.88 8.10
C ILE A 43 18.92 -8.45 9.04
N GLY A 44 20.07 -8.80 8.48
CA GLY A 44 21.16 -9.45 9.22
C GLY A 44 20.90 -10.93 9.52
N LYS A 45 21.86 -11.57 10.18
CA LYS A 45 21.70 -12.98 10.59
C LYS A 45 20.59 -13.08 11.65
N GLN A 46 19.56 -13.88 11.35
CA GLN A 46 18.41 -14.09 12.24
C GLN A 46 17.71 -12.78 12.69
N GLY A 47 17.83 -11.71 11.91
CA GLY A 47 17.19 -10.44 12.22
C GLY A 47 17.96 -9.55 13.19
N SER A 48 19.22 -9.85 13.49
CA SER A 48 20.03 -9.12 14.49
C SER A 48 20.09 -7.61 14.23
N ILE A 49 20.26 -7.19 12.97
CA ILE A 49 20.34 -5.76 12.61
C ILE A 49 19.00 -5.06 12.85
N LEU A 50 17.89 -5.74 12.59
CA LEU A 50 16.56 -5.18 12.87
C LEU A 50 16.32 -4.98 14.38
N GLU A 51 16.78 -5.93 15.18
CA GLU A 51 16.71 -5.80 16.65
C GLU A 51 17.58 -4.65 17.17
N ASP A 52 18.77 -4.48 16.61
CA ASP A 52 19.66 -3.37 16.93
C ASP A 52 19.01 -2.02 16.58
N ILE A 53 18.44 -1.90 15.38
CA ILE A 53 17.68 -0.70 14.97
C ILE A 53 16.55 -0.42 15.95
N ARG A 54 15.75 -1.42 16.31
CA ARG A 54 14.64 -1.26 17.24
C ARG A 54 15.11 -0.81 18.62
N ARG A 55 16.19 -1.41 19.11
CA ARG A 55 16.76 -1.10 20.43
C ARG A 55 17.31 0.32 20.48
N GLU A 56 18.09 0.71 19.48
CA GLU A 56 18.79 1.99 19.44
C GLU A 56 17.88 3.18 19.10
N THR A 57 16.89 2.95 18.21
CA THR A 57 16.06 4.04 17.72
C THR A 57 14.65 4.05 18.28
N ARG A 58 14.19 2.94 18.86
CA ARG A 58 12.80 2.69 19.29
C ARG A 58 11.78 2.72 18.16
N TRP A 59 12.24 2.67 16.92
CA TRP A 59 11.38 2.51 15.74
C TRP A 59 11.28 1.05 15.35
N SER A 60 10.11 0.62 14.88
CA SER A 60 9.92 -0.74 14.35
C SER A 60 10.39 -0.78 12.90
N PRO A 61 11.52 -1.44 12.57
CA PRO A 61 12.04 -1.46 11.22
C PRO A 61 11.22 -2.40 10.34
N GLN A 62 10.93 -1.95 9.13
CA GLN A 62 10.36 -2.71 8.04
C GLN A 62 11.26 -2.60 6.84
N VAL A 63 11.72 -3.73 6.30
CA VAL A 63 12.65 -3.74 5.17
C VAL A 63 11.91 -4.01 3.88
N GLN A 64 12.19 -3.19 2.88
CA GLN A 64 11.65 -3.36 1.53
C GLN A 64 12.79 -3.35 0.51
N ARG A 65 12.60 -4.10 -0.58
CA ARG A 65 13.51 -4.03 -1.71
C ARG A 65 13.27 -2.75 -2.48
N SER A 66 14.33 -2.01 -2.76
CA SER A 66 14.24 -0.84 -3.63
C SER A 66 13.82 -1.24 -5.05
N SER A 67 13.00 -0.41 -5.68
CA SER A 67 12.57 -0.62 -7.05
C SER A 67 13.76 -0.58 -8.00
N ALA A 68 13.79 -1.48 -8.97
CA ALA A 68 14.84 -1.51 -10.00
C ALA A 68 14.82 -0.22 -10.85
N ILE A 69 13.63 0.35 -11.03
CA ILE A 69 13.40 1.60 -11.77
C ILE A 69 12.88 2.63 -10.77
N LYS A 70 13.58 3.74 -10.61
CA LYS A 70 13.09 4.90 -9.84
C LYS A 70 11.99 5.59 -10.64
N SER A 71 10.82 5.72 -10.03
CA SER A 71 9.69 6.47 -10.59
C SER A 71 9.37 7.65 -9.70
N GLN A 72 9.55 8.85 -10.22
CA GLN A 72 9.23 10.08 -9.51
C GLN A 72 7.75 10.16 -9.14
N ILE A 73 6.87 9.57 -9.97
CA ILE A 73 5.43 9.47 -9.70
C ILE A 73 5.19 8.62 -8.44
N THR A 74 5.87 7.49 -8.31
CA THR A 74 5.74 6.62 -7.14
C THR A 74 6.23 7.30 -5.87
N ASP A 75 7.34 8.04 -5.96
CA ASP A 75 7.89 8.76 -4.82
C ASP A 75 6.96 9.91 -4.39
N ASN A 76 6.41 10.66 -5.33
CA ASN A 76 5.42 11.71 -5.05
C ASN A 76 4.13 11.15 -4.42
N ILE A 77 3.63 10.01 -4.90
CA ILE A 77 2.47 9.33 -4.31
C ILE A 77 2.77 8.91 -2.87
N ARG A 78 3.94 8.35 -2.62
CA ARG A 78 4.38 7.97 -1.27
C ARG A 78 4.46 9.18 -0.34
N GLU A 79 5.06 10.26 -0.79
CA GLU A 79 5.17 11.50 -0.02
C GLU A 79 3.78 12.01 0.40
N VAL A 80 2.83 12.08 -0.53
CA VAL A 80 1.44 12.47 -0.24
C VAL A 80 0.77 11.51 0.74
N LEU A 81 0.97 10.20 0.59
CA LEU A 81 0.41 9.19 1.48
C LEU A 81 0.95 9.31 2.91
N TYR A 82 2.22 9.65 3.08
CA TYR A 82 2.82 9.82 4.40
C TYR A 82 2.51 11.21 5.01
N ALA A 83 2.42 12.26 4.20
CA ALA A 83 2.03 13.59 4.66
C ALA A 83 0.59 13.63 5.19
N ASN A 84 -0.33 12.89 4.57
CA ASN A 84 -1.76 12.85 4.93
C ASN A 84 -2.12 11.71 5.91
N ASN A 85 -1.23 11.37 6.81
CA ASN A 85 -1.40 10.26 7.74
C ASN A 85 -2.69 10.32 8.57
N ASN A 86 -3.13 11.49 9.02
CA ASN A 86 -4.34 11.65 9.82
C ASN A 86 -5.61 11.29 9.02
N TYR A 87 -5.69 11.74 7.78
CA TYR A 87 -6.79 11.40 6.87
C TYR A 87 -6.80 9.89 6.57
N ARG A 88 -5.64 9.33 6.26
CA ARG A 88 -5.47 7.90 5.99
C ARG A 88 -5.86 7.05 7.19
N ARG A 89 -5.45 7.42 8.40
CA ARG A 89 -5.82 6.73 9.64
C ARG A 89 -7.32 6.75 9.88
N LYS A 90 -7.96 7.92 9.70
CA LYS A 90 -9.43 8.05 9.81
C LYS A 90 -10.12 7.14 8.80
N PHE A 91 -9.71 7.21 7.55
CA PHE A 91 -10.25 6.35 6.48
C PHE A 91 -10.11 4.86 6.81
N LEU A 92 -8.91 4.40 7.20
CA LEU A 92 -8.67 2.99 7.54
C LEU A 92 -9.47 2.55 8.78
N ASN A 93 -9.60 3.40 9.78
CA ASN A 93 -10.44 3.13 10.95
C ASN A 93 -11.92 2.99 10.58
N ASP A 94 -12.42 3.86 9.71
CA ASP A 94 -13.82 3.83 9.27
C ASP A 94 -14.09 2.57 8.41
N ILE A 95 -13.15 2.17 7.57
CA ILE A 95 -13.22 0.88 6.84
C ILE A 95 -13.16 -0.29 7.82
N GLY A 96 -12.23 -0.28 8.78
CA GLY A 96 -12.12 -1.32 9.81
C GLY A 96 -13.42 -1.49 10.60
N LYS A 97 -14.03 -0.40 11.02
CA LYS A 97 -15.34 -0.43 11.69
C LYS A 97 -16.42 -1.08 10.82
N LYS A 98 -16.43 -0.80 9.52
CA LYS A 98 -17.39 -1.43 8.59
C LYS A 98 -17.14 -2.94 8.42
N ILE A 99 -15.87 -3.36 8.35
CA ILE A 99 -15.48 -4.77 8.20
C ILE A 99 -15.84 -5.58 9.45
N TYR A 100 -15.60 -5.01 10.64
CA TYR A 100 -15.83 -5.69 11.92
C TYR A 100 -17.19 -5.36 12.56
N ALA A 101 -18.02 -4.54 11.90
CA ALA A 101 -19.39 -4.33 12.35
C ALA A 101 -20.18 -5.64 12.27
N GLU A 102 -20.94 -5.95 13.30
CA GLU A 102 -21.86 -7.08 13.27
C GLU A 102 -22.85 -6.91 12.10
N TRP A 103 -23.00 -7.99 11.33
CA TRP A 103 -23.96 -8.01 10.25
C TRP A 103 -25.37 -7.90 10.81
N ASN A 104 -26.05 -6.80 10.55
CA ASN A 104 -27.41 -6.57 10.98
C ASN A 104 -28.38 -6.83 9.81
N PRO A 105 -29.10 -7.96 9.79
CA PRO A 105 -29.99 -8.31 8.68
C PRO A 105 -31.22 -7.39 8.58
N SER A 106 -31.48 -6.57 9.59
CA SER A 106 -32.56 -5.57 9.54
C SER A 106 -32.20 -4.30 8.75
N LYS A 107 -30.92 -4.05 8.49
CA LYS A 107 -30.47 -3.02 7.56
C LYS A 107 -30.52 -3.56 6.14
N ARG A 108 -31.71 -3.52 5.52
CA ARG A 108 -31.85 -3.85 4.11
C ARG A 108 -31.20 -2.73 3.28
N GLU A 109 -30.43 -3.14 2.26
CA GLU A 109 -30.01 -2.20 1.23
C GLU A 109 -31.23 -1.70 0.47
N GLU A 110 -31.39 -0.40 0.37
CA GLU A 110 -32.57 0.21 -0.27
C GLU A 110 -32.61 -0.10 -1.77
N TRP A 111 -31.43 -0.22 -2.38
CA TRP A 111 -31.29 -0.57 -3.80
C TRP A 111 -29.92 -1.20 -4.09
N VAL A 112 -29.91 -2.01 -5.12
CA VAL A 112 -28.68 -2.58 -5.72
C VAL A 112 -28.73 -2.29 -7.21
N ARG A 113 -27.65 -1.77 -7.77
CA ARG A 113 -27.51 -1.51 -9.20
C ARG A 113 -26.29 -2.23 -9.74
N LEU A 114 -26.46 -2.91 -10.86
CA LEU A 114 -25.38 -3.48 -11.65
C LEU A 114 -25.20 -2.63 -12.93
N VAL A 115 -23.97 -2.24 -13.19
CA VAL A 115 -23.58 -1.54 -14.41
C VAL A 115 -22.51 -2.38 -15.11
N PHE A 116 -22.78 -2.79 -16.34
CA PHE A 116 -21.84 -3.51 -17.16
C PHE A 116 -20.95 -2.51 -17.91
N LEU A 117 -19.70 -2.39 -17.49
CA LEU A 117 -18.69 -1.52 -18.08
C LEU A 117 -17.95 -2.20 -19.25
N GLY A 118 -18.10 -3.52 -19.36
CA GLY A 118 -17.53 -4.32 -20.43
C GLY A 118 -17.94 -5.78 -20.31
N GLY A 119 -17.64 -6.57 -21.33
CA GLY A 119 -17.92 -8.02 -21.36
C GLY A 119 -19.36 -8.41 -21.74
N ALA A 120 -20.29 -7.45 -21.84
CA ALA A 120 -21.65 -7.74 -22.25
C ALA A 120 -21.68 -8.00 -23.77
N ARG A 121 -22.00 -9.23 -24.17
CA ARG A 121 -22.07 -9.71 -25.57
C ARG A 121 -20.73 -9.77 -26.32
N GLN A 122 -19.62 -9.82 -25.61
CA GLN A 122 -18.27 -9.94 -26.20
C GLN A 122 -17.36 -10.79 -25.34
N VAL A 123 -16.30 -11.31 -25.92
CA VAL A 123 -15.24 -12.02 -25.18
C VAL A 123 -14.22 -11.01 -24.70
N GLY A 124 -13.79 -11.12 -23.45
CA GLY A 124 -12.86 -10.16 -22.83
C GLY A 124 -13.54 -8.92 -22.27
N ARG A 125 -12.76 -8.02 -21.70
CA ARG A 125 -13.16 -6.76 -21.05
C ARG A 125 -14.24 -6.92 -19.97
N SER A 126 -14.38 -8.09 -19.36
CA SER A 126 -15.37 -8.31 -18.32
C SER A 126 -15.14 -7.32 -17.18
N CYS A 127 -16.14 -6.49 -16.92
CA CYS A 127 -16.10 -5.51 -15.83
C CYS A 127 -17.51 -5.14 -15.44
N ILE A 128 -17.86 -5.42 -14.18
CA ILE A 128 -19.19 -5.14 -13.63
C ILE A 128 -19.03 -4.25 -12.42
N LEU A 129 -19.71 -3.13 -12.39
CA LEU A 129 -19.79 -2.27 -11.24
C LEU A 129 -21.07 -2.55 -10.47
N LEU A 130 -20.92 -3.06 -9.25
CA LEU A 130 -22.00 -3.23 -8.28
C LEU A 130 -22.07 -2.00 -7.39
N LEU A 131 -23.20 -1.36 -7.35
CA LEU A 131 -23.48 -0.16 -6.56
C LEU A 131 -24.56 -0.47 -5.53
N THR A 132 -24.31 -0.04 -4.31
CA THR A 132 -25.31 0.05 -3.22
C THR A 132 -25.24 1.46 -2.63
N PRO A 133 -26.18 1.87 -1.75
CA PRO A 133 -26.11 3.18 -1.07
C PRO A 133 -24.80 3.43 -0.35
N HIS A 134 -24.12 2.37 0.11
CA HIS A 134 -22.97 2.45 0.98
C HIS A 134 -21.68 1.89 0.39
N SER A 135 -21.74 1.24 -0.78
CA SER A 135 -20.60 0.54 -1.35
C SER A 135 -20.58 0.59 -2.86
N LYS A 136 -19.37 0.60 -3.42
CA LYS A 136 -19.10 0.45 -4.84
C LYS A 136 -18.07 -0.67 -4.98
N VAL A 137 -18.41 -1.71 -5.71
CA VAL A 137 -17.56 -2.88 -5.89
C VAL A 137 -17.39 -3.13 -7.39
N LEU A 138 -16.15 -3.16 -7.85
CA LEU A 138 -15.82 -3.65 -9.18
C LEU A 138 -15.64 -5.16 -9.10
N VAL A 139 -16.43 -5.87 -9.91
CA VAL A 139 -16.30 -7.31 -10.08
C VAL A 139 -15.61 -7.53 -11.41
N ASP A 140 -14.37 -7.99 -11.32
CA ASP A 140 -13.46 -8.13 -12.45
C ASP A 140 -13.05 -6.77 -13.08
N CYS A 141 -11.99 -6.76 -13.85
CA CYS A 141 -11.55 -5.65 -14.68
C CYS A 141 -10.66 -6.22 -15.80
N GLY A 142 -11.27 -7.02 -16.65
CA GLY A 142 -10.59 -7.74 -17.73
C GLY A 142 -10.21 -6.84 -18.89
N ILE A 143 -9.34 -7.34 -19.72
CA ILE A 143 -8.99 -6.72 -21.00
C ILE A 143 -9.37 -7.65 -22.17
N ASP A 144 -9.60 -7.08 -23.32
CA ASP A 144 -9.71 -7.84 -24.57
C ASP A 144 -8.31 -8.02 -25.15
N VAL A 145 -7.80 -9.26 -25.06
CA VAL A 145 -6.47 -9.62 -25.59
C VAL A 145 -6.42 -9.65 -27.11
N SER A 146 -7.56 -9.74 -27.77
CA SER A 146 -7.65 -9.78 -29.24
C SER A 146 -7.61 -8.40 -29.88
N SER A 147 -7.93 -7.36 -29.11
CA SER A 147 -7.91 -5.96 -29.53
C SER A 147 -6.56 -5.31 -29.24
N GLN A 148 -6.04 -4.55 -30.20
CA GLN A 148 -4.79 -3.79 -30.03
C GLN A 148 -5.03 -2.31 -29.70
N ASP A 149 -6.27 -1.83 -29.79
CA ASP A 149 -6.66 -0.44 -29.61
C ASP A 149 -7.06 -0.12 -28.18
N GLU A 150 -7.39 1.15 -27.93
CA GLU A 150 -7.95 1.63 -26.65
C GLU A 150 -9.24 0.90 -26.26
N ASN A 151 -9.95 0.33 -27.24
CA ASN A 151 -11.16 -0.48 -27.04
C ASN A 151 -10.91 -1.80 -26.26
N ARG A 152 -9.66 -2.15 -25.97
CA ARG A 152 -9.31 -3.33 -25.16
C ARG A 152 -9.70 -3.20 -23.68
N PHE A 153 -9.94 -1.99 -23.20
CA PHE A 153 -10.29 -1.71 -21.81
C PHE A 153 -11.81 -1.59 -21.61
N PRO A 154 -12.33 -1.86 -20.41
CA PRO A 154 -13.70 -1.51 -20.03
C PRO A 154 -13.95 0.00 -20.17
N HIS A 155 -15.18 0.40 -20.38
CA HIS A 155 -15.58 1.81 -20.55
C HIS A 155 -16.01 2.47 -19.26
#